data_52f8acec6c4a44cd8a82e938c747e137
#
_entry.id   52f8acec6c4a44cd8a82e938c747e137
#
_cell.length_a   1.000
_cell.length_b   1.000
_cell.length_c   1.000
_cell.angle_alpha   90.00
_cell.angle_beta   90.00
_cell.angle_gamma   90.00
#
_symmetry.space_group_name_H-M   'P 1'
#
loop_
_entity.id
_entity.type
_entity.pdbx_description
1 polymer ?
#
loop_
_entity_poly.entity_id
_entity_poly.type
_entity_poly.pdbx_seq_one_letter_code
_entity_poly.pdbx_strand_id
1 'polypeptide(L)'
;MNKFIQTSLLLTLTSYCAAEVLKNPTSYSSDLYKEVILNGDYDPSIDHPSKFLDFKYGERVASPEQIEDAINAYKQQSNKIKLINYGTTHEGRPLHALIISSSDNIAQLDTIKQNLSALSDARKTNDREAKKIIDSLPAVAWMAYSIHGNETSGADAALGLIYHLIASNDSEITNLLDNMIVIVDPVMNPDGRARFAKSLEQYRGTAPNYDDQSLIHTGDWPYGRTNHYYFDLNRDWVYLTQPETQGRVSLINEWKPQILVDAHEMGAQDTFMTGPAREPINKNM
;
A
#
# COMPACT_ATOMS: atom_id res chain seq x y z
N MET A 1 12.36 -27.88 57.73
CA MET A 1 12.05 -28.75 56.60
C MET A 1 11.05 -28.09 55.57
N ASN A 2 10.35 -27.01 55.90
CA ASN A 2 9.27 -26.46 55.06
C ASN A 2 9.65 -25.36 54.06
N LYS A 3 10.86 -24.80 54.11
CA LYS A 3 11.26 -23.73 53.16
C LYS A 3 11.85 -24.27 51.83
N PHE A 4 12.41 -25.45 51.83
CA PHE A 4 12.98 -26.09 50.62
C PHE A 4 11.92 -26.67 49.69
N ILE A 5 10.76 -27.08 50.22
CA ILE A 5 9.66 -27.63 49.43
C ILE A 5 8.89 -26.53 48.68
N GLN A 6 8.75 -25.33 49.28
CA GLN A 6 8.07 -24.21 48.62
C GLN A 6 8.88 -23.62 47.47
N THR A 7 10.22 -23.56 47.55
CA THR A 7 11.08 -23.03 46.50
C THR A 7 11.12 -23.96 45.27
N SER A 8 11.09 -25.28 45.52
CA SER A 8 11.08 -26.27 44.43
C SER A 8 9.72 -26.31 43.69
N LEU A 9 8.62 -26.05 44.39
CA LEU A 9 7.29 -26.01 43.77
C LEU A 9 7.09 -24.74 42.92
N LEU A 10 7.67 -23.59 43.34
CA LEU A 10 7.61 -22.33 42.56
C LEU A 10 8.47 -22.42 41.27
N LEU A 11 9.65 -23.04 41.35
CA LEU A 11 10.54 -23.24 40.21
C LEU A 11 9.95 -24.23 39.20
N THR A 12 9.22 -25.25 39.63
CA THR A 12 8.54 -26.18 38.71
C THR A 12 7.31 -25.58 38.05
N LEU A 13 6.57 -24.72 38.72
CA LEU A 13 5.40 -24.01 38.12
C LEU A 13 5.84 -22.95 37.09
N THR A 14 6.91 -22.19 37.35
CA THR A 14 7.44 -21.23 36.38
C THR A 14 8.08 -21.92 35.18
N SER A 15 8.76 -23.08 35.38
CA SER A 15 9.27 -23.85 34.26
C SER A 15 8.19 -24.50 33.41
N TYR A 16 7.06 -24.90 34.02
CA TYR A 16 5.94 -25.49 33.28
C TYR A 16 5.21 -24.45 32.44
N CYS A 17 4.96 -23.24 32.97
CA CYS A 17 4.39 -22.13 32.18
C CYS A 17 5.30 -21.70 31.02
N ALA A 18 6.62 -21.57 31.26
CA ALA A 18 7.56 -21.23 30.22
C ALA A 18 7.68 -22.33 29.13
N ALA A 19 7.61 -23.61 29.56
CA ALA A 19 7.67 -24.72 28.63
C ALA A 19 6.40 -24.89 27.79
N GLU A 20 5.24 -24.49 28.31
CA GLU A 20 3.98 -24.53 27.56
C GLU A 20 3.87 -23.39 26.55
N VAL A 21 4.35 -22.21 26.90
CA VAL A 21 4.49 -21.07 25.96
C VAL A 21 5.48 -21.40 24.84
N LEU A 22 6.56 -22.11 25.12
CA LEU A 22 7.53 -22.55 24.11
C LEU A 22 7.06 -23.77 23.30
N LYS A 23 6.07 -24.53 23.78
CA LYS A 23 5.58 -25.73 23.08
C LYS A 23 4.51 -25.45 22.01
N ASN A 24 3.89 -24.29 21.97
CA ASN A 24 2.86 -23.94 21.01
C ASN A 24 3.06 -22.56 20.38
N PRO A 25 4.19 -22.29 19.71
CA PRO A 25 4.32 -21.06 18.92
C PRO A 25 3.39 -21.05 17.70
N THR A 26 2.83 -22.20 17.32
CA THR A 26 1.96 -22.37 16.15
C THR A 26 0.48 -22.07 16.40
N SER A 27 0.00 -22.02 17.65
CA SER A 27 -1.42 -21.80 17.92
C SER A 27 -1.86 -20.34 17.70
N TYR A 28 -0.97 -19.37 17.85
CA TYR A 28 -1.25 -17.96 17.58
C TYR A 28 -1.23 -17.62 16.08
N SER A 29 -0.38 -18.27 15.30
CA SER A 29 -0.25 -18.01 13.87
C SER A 29 -1.41 -18.59 13.05
N SER A 30 -2.03 -19.71 13.50
CA SER A 30 -3.05 -20.38 12.72
C SER A 30 -4.39 -19.61 12.67
N ASP A 31 -4.69 -18.80 13.68
CA ASP A 31 -5.97 -18.08 13.76
C ASP A 31 -5.91 -16.72 13.07
N LEU A 32 -4.77 -16.02 13.12
CA LEU A 32 -4.56 -14.75 12.43
C LEU A 32 -4.52 -14.90 10.90
N TYR A 33 -4.13 -16.08 10.38
CA TYR A 33 -4.04 -16.34 8.94
C TYR A 33 -5.17 -17.22 8.39
N LYS A 34 -6.23 -17.43 9.16
CA LYS A 34 -7.41 -18.20 8.71
C LYS A 34 -8.36 -17.37 7.84
N GLU A 35 -8.33 -16.05 7.96
CA GLU A 35 -9.14 -15.20 7.10
C GLU A 35 -8.63 -15.28 5.67
N VAL A 36 -9.52 -15.61 4.76
CA VAL A 36 -9.22 -15.60 3.33
C VAL A 36 -9.28 -14.15 2.86
N ILE A 37 -8.12 -13.54 2.71
CA ILE A 37 -8.01 -12.23 2.09
C ILE A 37 -8.44 -12.39 0.61
N LEU A 38 -9.22 -11.44 0.10
CA LEU A 38 -9.80 -11.49 -1.25
C LEU A 38 -10.82 -12.66 -1.39
N ASN A 39 -11.75 -12.73 -0.45
CA ASN A 39 -12.86 -13.66 -0.50
C ASN A 39 -14.02 -13.04 -1.30
N GLY A 40 -14.14 -13.39 -2.58
CA GLY A 40 -15.17 -12.87 -3.48
C GLY A 40 -15.33 -13.73 -4.73
N ASP A 41 -16.31 -13.37 -5.57
CA ASP A 41 -16.45 -13.92 -6.91
C ASP A 41 -15.58 -13.10 -7.87
N TYR A 42 -14.57 -13.73 -8.45
CA TYR A 42 -13.59 -13.11 -9.32
C TYR A 42 -13.53 -13.76 -10.69
N ASP A 43 -13.24 -12.97 -11.72
CA ASP A 43 -12.98 -13.44 -13.07
C ASP A 43 -11.75 -14.37 -13.09
N PRO A 44 -11.92 -15.66 -13.44
CA PRO A 44 -10.82 -16.64 -13.44
C PRO A 44 -9.76 -16.38 -14.53
N SER A 45 -10.02 -15.48 -15.47
CA SER A 45 -9.04 -15.08 -16.48
C SER A 45 -8.00 -14.09 -15.97
N ILE A 46 -8.23 -13.49 -14.79
CA ILE A 46 -7.31 -12.58 -14.14
C ILE A 46 -6.60 -13.32 -13.01
N ASP A 47 -5.29 -13.35 -13.09
CA ASP A 47 -4.45 -14.09 -12.15
C ASP A 47 -4.51 -13.54 -10.73
N HIS A 48 -4.76 -14.43 -9.76
CA HIS A 48 -4.71 -14.06 -8.34
C HIS A 48 -3.30 -13.60 -7.93
N PRO A 49 -3.14 -12.60 -7.02
CA PRO A 49 -1.83 -12.09 -6.61
C PRO A 49 -0.80 -13.14 -6.22
N SER A 50 -1.22 -14.24 -5.58
CA SER A 50 -0.32 -15.35 -5.21
C SER A 50 0.40 -16.01 -6.38
N LYS A 51 -0.04 -15.79 -7.62
CA LYS A 51 0.65 -16.34 -8.80
C LYS A 51 1.99 -15.67 -9.06
N PHE A 52 2.14 -14.43 -8.63
CA PHE A 52 3.35 -13.62 -8.82
C PHE A 52 4.30 -13.68 -7.62
N LEU A 53 3.87 -14.40 -6.56
CA LEU A 53 4.59 -14.53 -5.31
C LEU A 53 5.05 -16.00 -5.16
N ASP A 54 6.18 -16.23 -4.53
CA ASP A 54 6.64 -17.57 -4.14
C ASP A 54 6.07 -18.02 -2.78
N PHE A 55 5.03 -17.30 -2.32
CA PHE A 55 4.31 -17.53 -1.07
C PHE A 55 2.83 -17.15 -1.20
N LYS A 56 2.03 -17.52 -0.23
CA LYS A 56 0.61 -17.14 -0.20
C LYS A 56 0.47 -15.63 0.01
N TYR A 57 -0.39 -14.99 -0.78
CA TYR A 57 -0.68 -13.56 -0.65
C TYR A 57 -1.04 -13.17 0.81
N GLY A 58 -0.37 -12.15 1.32
CA GLY A 58 -0.48 -11.68 2.71
C GLY A 58 0.40 -12.42 3.71
N GLU A 59 1.13 -13.49 3.31
CA GLU A 59 2.00 -14.24 4.21
C GLU A 59 3.36 -13.57 4.42
N ARG A 60 3.85 -12.86 3.42
CA ARG A 60 5.16 -12.21 3.41
C ARG A 60 5.11 -10.90 2.62
N VAL A 61 6.18 -10.13 2.75
CA VAL A 61 6.38 -8.89 1.99
C VAL A 61 6.77 -9.23 0.55
N ALA A 62 5.98 -8.77 -0.40
CA ALA A 62 6.32 -8.86 -1.82
C ALA A 62 7.48 -7.91 -2.16
N SER A 63 8.43 -8.36 -2.97
CA SER A 63 9.48 -7.47 -3.50
C SER A 63 8.91 -6.48 -4.52
N PRO A 64 9.58 -5.35 -4.78
CA PRO A 64 9.18 -4.45 -5.84
C PRO A 64 9.06 -5.14 -7.20
N GLU A 65 9.95 -6.08 -7.50
CA GLU A 65 9.96 -6.84 -8.74
C GLU A 65 8.73 -7.76 -8.86
N GLN A 66 8.34 -8.44 -7.78
CA GLN A 66 7.12 -9.26 -7.75
C GLN A 66 5.85 -8.43 -7.95
N ILE A 67 5.80 -7.22 -7.36
CA ILE A 67 4.69 -6.28 -7.58
C ILE A 67 4.68 -5.81 -9.03
N GLU A 68 5.84 -5.49 -9.61
CA GLU A 68 5.96 -5.07 -11.00
C GLU A 68 5.51 -6.16 -11.98
N ASP A 69 5.88 -7.41 -11.74
CA ASP A 69 5.44 -8.55 -12.54
C ASP A 69 3.92 -8.69 -12.52
N ALA A 70 3.29 -8.55 -11.35
CA ALA A 70 1.84 -8.60 -11.21
C ALA A 70 1.15 -7.47 -11.98
N ILE A 71 1.57 -6.21 -11.82
CA ILE A 71 0.92 -5.08 -12.50
C ILE A 71 1.11 -5.13 -14.02
N ASN A 72 2.24 -5.63 -14.49
CA ASN A 72 2.47 -5.84 -15.92
C ASN A 72 1.57 -6.94 -16.50
N ALA A 73 1.30 -8.00 -15.75
CA ALA A 73 0.35 -9.03 -16.13
C ALA A 73 -1.09 -8.49 -16.14
N TYR A 74 -1.51 -7.76 -15.10
CA TYR A 74 -2.85 -7.18 -15.01
C TYR A 74 -3.16 -6.21 -16.14
N LYS A 75 -2.17 -5.41 -16.56
CA LYS A 75 -2.30 -4.55 -17.74
C LYS A 75 -2.67 -5.32 -19.01
N GLN A 76 -2.23 -6.58 -19.13
CA GLN A 76 -2.52 -7.42 -20.30
C GLN A 76 -3.83 -8.22 -20.14
N GLN A 77 -4.23 -8.49 -18.90
CA GLN A 77 -5.38 -9.33 -18.59
C GLN A 77 -6.70 -8.55 -18.49
N SER A 78 -6.66 -7.21 -18.33
CA SER A 78 -7.87 -6.41 -18.14
C SER A 78 -7.86 -5.14 -18.99
N ASN A 79 -9.03 -4.84 -19.58
CA ASN A 79 -9.28 -3.57 -20.27
C ASN A 79 -9.74 -2.43 -19.32
N LYS A 80 -9.89 -2.73 -18.03
CA LYS A 80 -10.25 -1.76 -16.97
C LYS A 80 -9.05 -1.00 -16.43
N ILE A 81 -7.85 -1.22 -17.00
CA ILE A 81 -6.59 -0.70 -16.43
C ILE A 81 -5.73 0.00 -17.48
N LYS A 82 -5.14 1.12 -17.10
CA LYS A 82 -4.09 1.82 -17.84
C LYS A 82 -2.87 2.00 -16.95
N LEU A 83 -1.75 1.39 -17.33
CA LEU A 83 -0.47 1.57 -16.64
C LEU A 83 0.23 2.82 -17.14
N ILE A 84 0.70 3.65 -16.21
CA ILE A 84 1.53 4.83 -16.47
C ILE A 84 2.86 4.65 -15.74
N ASN A 85 3.97 4.86 -16.44
CA ASN A 85 5.27 5.08 -15.83
C ASN A 85 5.45 6.59 -15.66
N TYR A 86 5.58 7.08 -14.40
CA TYR A 86 5.72 8.49 -14.12
C TYR A 86 7.16 8.91 -13.78
N GLY A 87 8.10 7.96 -13.79
CA GLY A 87 9.51 8.24 -13.52
C GLY A 87 10.33 6.99 -13.31
N THR A 88 11.56 7.22 -12.88
CA THR A 88 12.53 6.17 -12.54
C THR A 88 13.28 6.60 -11.30
N THR A 89 13.50 5.65 -10.36
CA THR A 89 14.26 5.89 -9.14
C THR A 89 15.75 6.03 -9.38
N HIS A 90 16.49 6.41 -8.33
CA HIS A 90 17.96 6.47 -8.39
C HIS A 90 18.63 5.10 -8.67
N GLU A 91 17.98 4.00 -8.32
CA GLU A 91 18.46 2.63 -8.61
C GLU A 91 17.96 2.09 -9.96
N GLY A 92 17.24 2.90 -10.74
CA GLY A 92 16.76 2.53 -12.08
C GLY A 92 15.43 1.77 -12.07
N ARG A 93 14.72 1.65 -10.94
CA ARG A 93 13.40 1.03 -10.89
C ARG A 93 12.33 1.94 -11.46
N PRO A 94 11.40 1.42 -12.26
CA PRO A 94 10.29 2.22 -12.77
C PRO A 94 9.32 2.61 -11.64
N LEU A 95 8.71 3.79 -11.78
CA LEU A 95 7.68 4.31 -10.90
C LEU A 95 6.35 4.25 -11.63
N HIS A 96 5.45 3.41 -11.14
CA HIS A 96 4.20 3.09 -11.82
C HIS A 96 2.98 3.61 -11.06
N ALA A 97 2.01 4.17 -11.80
CA ALA A 97 0.65 4.38 -11.35
C ALA A 97 -0.33 3.64 -12.28
N LEU A 98 -1.34 3.02 -11.69
CA LEU A 98 -2.37 2.29 -12.42
C LEU A 98 -3.68 3.08 -12.36
N ILE A 99 -4.19 3.46 -13.51
CA ILE A 99 -5.52 4.07 -13.63
C ILE A 99 -6.51 2.93 -13.83
N ILE A 100 -7.44 2.78 -12.91
CA ILE A 100 -8.45 1.72 -12.91
C ILE A 100 -9.84 2.35 -12.96
N SER A 101 -10.65 1.92 -13.91
CA SER A 101 -12.03 2.37 -14.09
C SER A 101 -12.78 1.40 -15.01
N SER A 102 -14.05 1.66 -15.34
CA SER A 102 -14.73 0.91 -16.39
C SER A 102 -14.00 1.06 -17.73
N SER A 103 -14.16 0.08 -18.61
CA SER A 103 -13.55 0.10 -19.95
C SER A 103 -13.94 1.34 -20.76
N ASP A 104 -15.16 1.84 -20.55
CA ASP A 104 -15.67 3.03 -21.24
C ASP A 104 -14.95 4.30 -20.75
N ASN A 105 -14.71 4.41 -19.44
CA ASN A 105 -13.90 5.49 -18.87
C ASN A 105 -12.44 5.40 -19.31
N ILE A 106 -11.86 4.20 -19.33
CA ILE A 106 -10.48 3.99 -19.82
C ILE A 106 -10.33 4.43 -21.28
N ALA A 107 -11.32 4.19 -22.13
CA ALA A 107 -11.31 4.63 -23.51
C ALA A 107 -11.40 6.18 -23.68
N GLN A 108 -11.85 6.90 -22.64
CA GLN A 108 -12.10 8.35 -22.68
C GLN A 108 -11.17 9.18 -21.76
N LEU A 109 -10.05 8.59 -21.28
CA LEU A 109 -9.17 9.24 -20.29
C LEU A 109 -8.71 10.65 -20.70
N ASP A 110 -8.44 10.89 -21.98
CA ASP A 110 -8.00 12.18 -22.45
C ASP A 110 -9.11 13.24 -22.36
N THR A 111 -10.35 12.88 -22.66
CA THR A 111 -11.51 13.75 -22.48
C THR A 111 -11.77 14.04 -21.01
N ILE A 112 -11.65 13.02 -20.15
CA ILE A 112 -11.80 13.16 -18.70
C ILE A 112 -10.75 14.13 -18.15
N LYS A 113 -9.47 13.98 -18.52
CA LYS A 113 -8.40 14.90 -18.11
C LYS A 113 -8.64 16.35 -18.58
N GLN A 114 -9.11 16.53 -19.82
CA GLN A 114 -9.49 17.87 -20.31
C GLN A 114 -10.59 18.50 -19.48
N ASN A 115 -11.61 17.72 -19.12
CA ASN A 115 -12.71 18.17 -18.27
C ASN A 115 -12.25 18.51 -16.84
N LEU A 116 -11.41 17.68 -16.24
CA LEU A 116 -10.77 17.97 -14.94
C LEU A 116 -9.95 19.27 -14.99
N SER A 117 -9.20 19.47 -16.06
CA SER A 117 -8.42 20.70 -16.26
C SER A 117 -9.32 21.92 -16.44
N ALA A 118 -10.44 21.78 -17.15
CA ALA A 118 -11.42 22.87 -17.32
C ALA A 118 -12.04 23.25 -15.98
N LEU A 119 -12.47 22.27 -15.16
CA LEU A 119 -13.03 22.53 -13.84
C LEU A 119 -12.04 23.19 -12.86
N SER A 120 -10.76 22.94 -13.02
CA SER A 120 -9.71 23.50 -12.14
C SER A 120 -9.41 24.98 -12.40
N ASP A 121 -9.91 25.58 -13.46
CA ASP A 121 -9.67 26.98 -13.82
C ASP A 121 -10.97 27.73 -14.06
N ALA A 122 -11.49 28.35 -13.00
CA ALA A 122 -12.73 29.14 -13.03
C ALA A 122 -12.67 30.34 -13.97
N ARG A 123 -11.51 30.73 -14.51
CA ARG A 123 -11.38 31.78 -15.51
C ARG A 123 -11.77 31.28 -16.92
N LYS A 124 -11.72 29.97 -17.13
CA LYS A 124 -11.99 29.33 -18.43
C LYS A 124 -13.33 28.63 -18.48
N THR A 125 -13.93 28.29 -17.34
CA THR A 125 -15.17 27.53 -17.26
C THR A 125 -16.19 28.30 -16.41
N ASN A 126 -17.33 28.64 -16.98
CA ASN A 126 -18.42 29.27 -16.24
C ASN A 126 -19.29 28.23 -15.51
N ASP A 127 -20.14 28.68 -14.58
CA ASP A 127 -20.96 27.81 -13.72
C ASP A 127 -21.83 26.81 -14.50
N ARG A 128 -22.40 27.24 -15.64
CA ARG A 128 -23.25 26.37 -16.46
C ARG A 128 -22.45 25.26 -17.13
N GLU A 129 -21.26 25.57 -17.59
CA GLU A 129 -20.33 24.58 -18.18
C GLU A 129 -19.79 23.68 -17.11
N ALA A 130 -19.36 24.22 -15.96
CA ALA A 130 -18.91 23.47 -14.83
C ALA A 130 -19.94 22.43 -14.39
N LYS A 131 -21.21 22.85 -14.24
CA LYS A 131 -22.29 21.93 -13.87
C LYS A 131 -22.46 20.79 -14.88
N LYS A 132 -22.41 21.05 -16.17
CA LYS A 132 -22.49 19.98 -17.19
C LYS A 132 -21.38 18.99 -17.11
N ILE A 133 -20.14 19.47 -16.86
CA ILE A 133 -18.97 18.60 -16.70
C ILE A 133 -19.14 17.75 -15.44
N ILE A 134 -19.49 18.34 -14.31
CA ILE A 134 -19.68 17.64 -13.04
C ILE A 134 -20.74 16.54 -13.15
N ASP A 135 -21.85 16.81 -13.82
CA ASP A 135 -22.97 15.86 -13.97
C ASP A 135 -22.57 14.59 -14.77
N SER A 136 -21.45 14.61 -15.53
CA SER A 136 -21.01 13.52 -16.39
C SER A 136 -19.58 13.01 -16.11
N LEU A 137 -18.82 13.68 -15.23
CA LEU A 137 -17.43 13.35 -14.98
C LEU A 137 -17.31 12.31 -13.85
N PRO A 138 -16.59 11.20 -14.06
CA PRO A 138 -16.26 10.31 -12.94
C PRO A 138 -15.37 11.03 -11.92
N ALA A 139 -15.60 10.75 -10.64
CA ALA A 139 -14.72 11.24 -9.57
C ALA A 139 -13.36 10.55 -9.65
N VAL A 140 -12.28 11.22 -9.19
CA VAL A 140 -10.92 10.68 -9.20
C VAL A 140 -10.43 10.53 -7.76
N ALA A 141 -10.07 9.30 -7.39
CA ALA A 141 -9.40 8.99 -6.14
C ALA A 141 -7.97 8.53 -6.42
N TRP A 142 -7.01 9.11 -5.71
CA TRP A 142 -5.60 8.69 -5.74
C TRP A 142 -5.28 7.91 -4.47
N MET A 143 -4.84 6.68 -4.64
CA MET A 143 -4.49 5.74 -3.57
C MET A 143 -2.99 5.47 -3.63
N ALA A 144 -2.21 6.11 -2.75
CA ALA A 144 -0.76 6.04 -2.72
C ALA A 144 -0.25 5.20 -1.55
N TYR A 145 0.76 4.37 -1.82
CA TYR A 145 1.26 3.39 -0.87
C TYR A 145 2.79 3.37 -0.80
N SER A 146 3.31 3.05 0.37
CA SER A 146 4.73 2.75 0.59
C SER A 146 5.68 3.89 0.17
N ILE A 147 5.38 5.13 0.58
CA ILE A 147 6.34 6.26 0.50
C ILE A 147 7.54 6.00 1.40
N HIS A 148 7.34 5.29 2.50
CA HIS A 148 8.39 4.68 3.29
C HIS A 148 8.46 3.20 2.94
N GLY A 149 9.61 2.74 2.47
CA GLY A 149 9.76 1.37 1.96
C GLY A 149 9.64 0.28 3.02
N ASN A 150 9.87 0.61 4.30
CA ASN A 150 9.71 -0.30 5.43
C ASN A 150 8.27 -0.38 5.97
N GLU A 151 7.36 0.46 5.48
CA GLU A 151 5.93 0.37 5.74
C GLU A 151 5.31 -0.56 4.70
N THR A 152 5.37 -1.86 4.97
CA THR A 152 5.28 -2.88 3.92
C THR A 152 3.87 -3.32 3.57
N SER A 153 2.92 -3.32 4.51
CA SER A 153 1.56 -3.81 4.27
C SER A 153 0.81 -2.99 3.22
N GLY A 154 1.11 -1.70 3.10
CA GLY A 154 0.44 -0.82 2.14
C GLY A 154 0.62 -1.27 0.69
N ALA A 155 1.84 -1.61 0.28
CA ALA A 155 2.08 -2.05 -1.10
C ALA A 155 1.52 -3.44 -1.39
N ASP A 156 1.54 -4.35 -0.40
CA ASP A 156 0.88 -5.65 -0.54
C ASP A 156 -0.65 -5.49 -0.60
N ALA A 157 -1.22 -4.59 0.21
CA ALA A 157 -2.64 -4.24 0.13
C ALA A 157 -3.02 -3.60 -1.23
N ALA A 158 -2.14 -2.75 -1.78
CA ALA A 158 -2.35 -2.17 -3.11
C ALA A 158 -2.46 -3.25 -4.20
N LEU A 159 -1.64 -4.30 -4.13
CA LEU A 159 -1.71 -5.43 -5.05
C LEU A 159 -3.07 -6.14 -4.98
N GLY A 160 -3.58 -6.35 -3.77
CA GLY A 160 -4.91 -6.91 -3.55
C GLY A 160 -6.04 -5.99 -4.01
N LEU A 161 -5.92 -4.68 -3.76
CA LEU A 161 -6.88 -3.68 -4.23
C LEU A 161 -6.96 -3.65 -5.76
N ILE A 162 -5.82 -3.65 -6.46
CA ILE A 162 -5.77 -3.68 -7.92
C ILE A 162 -6.52 -4.92 -8.42
N TYR A 163 -6.16 -6.10 -7.91
CA TYR A 163 -6.83 -7.35 -8.30
C TYR A 163 -8.33 -7.30 -8.03
N HIS A 164 -8.74 -6.84 -6.84
CA HIS A 164 -10.15 -6.75 -6.48
C HIS A 164 -10.94 -5.84 -7.44
N LEU A 165 -10.41 -4.68 -7.78
CA LEU A 165 -11.07 -3.73 -8.67
C LEU A 165 -11.23 -4.27 -10.10
N ILE A 166 -10.22 -4.96 -10.63
CA ILE A 166 -10.25 -5.40 -12.04
C ILE A 166 -10.92 -6.75 -12.23
N ALA A 167 -10.85 -7.63 -11.24
CA ALA A 167 -11.29 -9.02 -11.33
C ALA A 167 -12.65 -9.30 -10.69
N SER A 168 -13.15 -8.42 -9.81
CA SER A 168 -14.42 -8.66 -9.12
C SER A 168 -15.61 -8.67 -10.09
N ASN A 169 -16.50 -9.65 -9.89
CA ASN A 169 -17.81 -9.76 -10.53
C ASN A 169 -18.91 -9.06 -9.71
N ASP A 170 -18.57 -8.40 -8.60
CA ASP A 170 -19.53 -7.69 -7.77
C ASP A 170 -20.09 -6.45 -8.49
N SER A 171 -21.41 -6.31 -8.47
CA SER A 171 -22.12 -5.19 -9.06
C SER A 171 -21.79 -3.84 -8.40
N GLU A 172 -21.44 -3.84 -7.09
CA GLU A 172 -21.02 -2.63 -6.40
C GLU A 172 -19.67 -2.14 -6.95
N ILE A 173 -18.72 -3.04 -7.20
CA ILE A 173 -17.44 -2.70 -7.82
C ILE A 173 -17.63 -2.24 -9.26
N THR A 174 -18.51 -2.88 -10.03
CA THR A 174 -18.84 -2.42 -11.37
C THR A 174 -19.40 -1.00 -11.35
N ASN A 175 -20.41 -0.74 -10.51
CA ASN A 175 -21.00 0.59 -10.36
C ASN A 175 -19.98 1.64 -9.86
N LEU A 176 -19.08 1.25 -8.95
CA LEU A 176 -18.00 2.12 -8.51
C LEU A 176 -17.11 2.54 -9.68
N LEU A 177 -16.67 1.59 -10.49
CA LEU A 177 -15.78 1.85 -11.63
C LEU A 177 -16.46 2.63 -12.76
N ASP A 178 -17.78 2.54 -12.91
CA ASP A 178 -18.53 3.36 -13.87
C ASP A 178 -18.54 4.83 -13.47
N ASN A 179 -18.48 5.13 -12.17
CA ASN A 179 -18.60 6.48 -11.61
C ASN A 179 -17.27 7.03 -11.05
N MET A 180 -16.21 6.22 -11.03
CA MET A 180 -14.92 6.62 -10.46
C MET A 180 -13.75 6.18 -11.31
N ILE A 181 -12.70 6.99 -11.24
CA ILE A 181 -11.33 6.59 -11.60
C ILE A 181 -10.56 6.41 -10.30
N VAL A 182 -10.03 5.22 -10.10
CA VAL A 182 -9.12 4.92 -8.99
C VAL A 182 -7.71 4.87 -9.54
N ILE A 183 -6.86 5.79 -9.11
CA ILE A 183 -5.43 5.79 -9.45
C ILE A 183 -4.69 5.15 -8.29
N VAL A 184 -4.05 4.02 -8.53
CA VAL A 184 -3.26 3.31 -7.53
C VAL A 184 -1.77 3.52 -7.83
N ASP A 185 -1.06 4.13 -6.88
CA ASP A 185 0.40 4.24 -6.85
C ASP A 185 0.91 3.19 -5.83
N PRO A 186 1.24 1.97 -6.27
CA PRO A 186 1.39 0.85 -5.37
C PRO A 186 2.67 0.88 -4.54
N VAL A 187 3.74 1.49 -5.07
CA VAL A 187 5.05 1.55 -4.40
C VAL A 187 5.73 2.87 -4.73
N MET A 188 5.49 3.90 -3.92
CA MET A 188 6.11 5.21 -4.12
C MET A 188 7.63 5.22 -3.90
N ASN A 189 8.16 4.24 -3.13
CA ASN A 189 9.58 4.12 -2.80
C ASN A 189 10.07 2.67 -2.99
N PRO A 190 10.22 2.21 -4.24
CA PRO A 190 10.65 0.84 -4.49
C PRO A 190 12.10 0.57 -4.06
N ASP A 191 12.99 1.57 -4.05
CA ASP A 191 14.38 1.40 -3.59
C ASP A 191 14.43 1.12 -2.08
N GLY A 192 13.69 1.90 -1.29
CA GLY A 192 13.56 1.68 0.14
C GLY A 192 12.89 0.33 0.45
N ARG A 193 11.84 -0.02 -0.28
CA ARG A 193 11.15 -1.31 -0.12
C ARG A 193 12.06 -2.50 -0.46
N ALA A 194 12.82 -2.43 -1.56
CA ALA A 194 13.77 -3.48 -1.93
C ALA A 194 14.79 -3.74 -0.83
N ARG A 195 15.32 -2.67 -0.24
CA ARG A 195 16.27 -2.74 0.88
C ARG A 195 15.66 -3.43 2.10
N PHE A 196 14.44 -3.06 2.48
CA PHE A 196 13.76 -3.65 3.63
C PHE A 196 13.36 -5.10 3.37
N ALA A 197 12.78 -5.41 2.21
CA ALA A 197 12.44 -6.78 1.84
C ALA A 197 13.66 -7.70 1.87
N LYS A 198 14.82 -7.22 1.41
CA LYS A 198 16.09 -7.98 1.48
C LYS A 198 16.57 -8.21 2.91
N SER A 199 16.42 -7.22 3.77
CA SER A 199 16.69 -7.34 5.21
C SER A 199 15.80 -8.43 5.85
N LEU A 200 14.50 -8.42 5.55
CA LEU A 200 13.57 -9.44 6.04
C LEU A 200 13.97 -10.86 5.61
N GLU A 201 14.33 -11.04 4.36
CA GLU A 201 14.81 -12.34 3.87
C GLU A 201 16.07 -12.81 4.61
N GLN A 202 16.96 -11.89 4.92
CA GLN A 202 18.22 -12.20 5.61
C GLN A 202 18.00 -12.65 7.06
N TYR A 203 17.05 -12.04 7.77
CA TYR A 203 16.82 -12.31 9.19
C TYR A 203 15.67 -13.29 9.45
N ARG A 204 14.90 -13.63 8.46
CA ARG A 204 13.76 -14.53 8.59
C ARG A 204 14.23 -15.96 8.87
N GLY A 205 13.66 -16.55 9.93
CA GLY A 205 13.77 -17.98 10.20
C GLY A 205 12.67 -18.81 9.52
N THR A 206 12.62 -20.09 9.83
CA THR A 206 11.57 -21.02 9.36
C THR A 206 10.27 -20.92 10.16
N ALA A 207 10.31 -20.31 11.35
CA ALA A 207 9.16 -20.06 12.19
C ALA A 207 8.96 -18.56 12.38
N PRO A 208 7.69 -18.09 12.56
CA PRO A 208 7.42 -16.71 12.91
C PRO A 208 8.15 -16.27 14.17
N ASN A 209 8.69 -15.07 14.17
CA ASN A 209 9.30 -14.46 15.34
C ASN A 209 8.42 -13.29 15.81
N TYR A 210 7.90 -13.37 17.03
CA TYR A 210 6.99 -12.40 17.64
C TYR A 210 7.70 -11.39 18.56
N ASP A 211 9.03 -11.48 18.68
CA ASP A 211 9.81 -10.51 19.44
C ASP A 211 9.90 -9.19 18.66
N ASP A 212 9.19 -8.17 19.12
CA ASP A 212 9.12 -6.85 18.50
C ASP A 212 10.46 -6.11 18.47
N GLN A 213 11.44 -6.54 19.27
CA GLN A 213 12.80 -6.01 19.27
C GLN A 213 13.70 -6.74 18.24
N SER A 214 13.20 -7.77 17.60
CA SER A 214 13.95 -8.50 16.58
C SER A 214 14.17 -7.66 15.32
N LEU A 215 15.35 -7.82 14.70
CA LEU A 215 15.71 -7.18 13.44
C LEU A 215 14.74 -7.50 12.30
N ILE A 216 14.00 -8.60 12.39
CA ILE A 216 12.97 -8.93 11.38
C ILE A 216 11.81 -7.91 11.38
N HIS A 217 11.52 -7.24 12.51
CA HIS A 217 10.45 -6.24 12.60
C HIS A 217 10.94 -4.81 12.41
N THR A 218 12.19 -4.53 12.80
CA THR A 218 12.78 -3.20 12.74
C THR A 218 13.61 -2.98 11.48
N GLY A 219 14.13 -4.06 10.88
CA GLY A 219 15.09 -4.01 9.79
C GLY A 219 16.48 -3.61 10.27
N ASP A 220 17.44 -3.68 9.33
CA ASP A 220 18.82 -3.26 9.53
C ASP A 220 19.01 -1.84 9.00
N TRP A 221 19.91 -1.06 9.63
CA TRP A 221 20.23 0.27 9.14
C TRP A 221 20.73 0.19 7.69
N PRO A 222 20.21 1.01 6.78
CA PRO A 222 19.34 2.19 6.93
C PRO A 222 17.83 1.95 6.83
N TYR A 223 17.31 0.84 7.27
CA TYR A 223 15.90 0.49 7.56
C TYR A 223 14.91 0.50 6.38
N GLY A 224 15.26 0.90 5.19
CA GLY A 224 14.36 0.97 4.05
C GLY A 224 13.30 2.09 4.08
N ARG A 225 13.26 2.93 5.11
CA ARG A 225 12.34 4.08 5.17
C ARG A 225 12.56 5.05 4.02
N THR A 226 13.80 5.38 3.76
CA THR A 226 14.25 6.41 2.82
C THR A 226 14.51 5.84 1.42
N ASN A 227 14.66 6.71 0.42
CA ASN A 227 15.09 6.31 -0.92
C ASN A 227 16.57 5.90 -0.97
N HIS A 228 17.16 5.74 -2.17
CA HIS A 228 18.56 5.34 -2.33
C HIS A 228 19.55 6.23 -1.55
N TYR A 229 19.36 7.53 -1.60
CA TYR A 229 20.26 8.52 -0.95
C TYR A 229 19.85 8.88 0.48
N TYR A 230 19.07 8.03 1.14
CA TYR A 230 18.60 8.25 2.51
C TYR A 230 17.72 9.50 2.67
N PHE A 231 17.05 9.91 1.60
CA PHE A 231 16.12 11.02 1.65
C PHE A 231 14.72 10.51 2.01
N ASP A 232 14.07 11.14 2.99
CA ASP A 232 12.69 10.84 3.35
C ASP A 232 11.75 11.48 2.33
N LEU A 233 11.18 10.68 1.43
CA LEU A 233 10.29 11.15 0.36
C LEU A 233 9.03 11.84 0.91
N ASN A 234 8.61 11.52 2.15
CA ASN A 234 7.52 12.21 2.83
C ASN A 234 7.93 13.58 3.42
N ARG A 235 9.12 14.06 3.13
CA ARG A 235 9.59 15.43 3.38
C ARG A 235 9.81 16.22 2.09
N ASP A 236 9.50 15.62 0.93
CA ASP A 236 9.82 16.20 -0.38
C ASP A 236 8.60 16.72 -1.16
N TRP A 237 7.38 16.60 -0.62
CA TRP A 237 6.13 17.03 -1.28
C TRP A 237 6.12 18.50 -1.75
N VAL A 238 6.88 19.36 -1.08
CA VAL A 238 6.98 20.79 -1.38
C VAL A 238 8.26 21.11 -2.14
N TYR A 239 9.38 20.49 -1.77
CA TYR A 239 10.69 20.82 -2.33
C TYR A 239 10.92 20.20 -3.71
N LEU A 240 10.33 19.02 -3.97
CA LEU A 240 10.42 18.31 -5.25
C LEU A 240 11.88 18.09 -5.69
N THR A 241 12.74 17.65 -4.78
CA THR A 241 14.16 17.45 -5.02
C THR A 241 14.47 16.06 -5.55
N GLN A 242 13.59 15.08 -5.28
CA GLN A 242 13.79 13.68 -5.64
C GLN A 242 12.99 13.30 -6.90
N PRO A 243 13.55 12.48 -7.79
CA PRO A 243 12.87 12.09 -9.04
C PRO A 243 11.55 11.39 -8.79
N GLU A 244 11.45 10.59 -7.71
CA GLU A 244 10.23 9.91 -7.30
C GLU A 244 9.09 10.90 -7.02
N THR A 245 9.40 11.97 -6.29
CA THR A 245 8.42 13.00 -5.93
C THR A 245 8.07 13.90 -7.12
N GLN A 246 9.07 14.27 -7.93
CA GLN A 246 8.85 15.10 -9.12
C GLN A 246 7.86 14.45 -10.09
N GLY A 247 8.06 13.18 -10.41
CA GLY A 247 7.18 12.44 -11.32
C GLY A 247 5.77 12.30 -10.75
N ARG A 248 5.65 11.88 -9.48
CA ARG A 248 4.36 11.71 -8.81
C ARG A 248 3.56 13.00 -8.72
N VAL A 249 4.16 14.10 -8.26
CA VAL A 249 3.47 15.39 -8.14
C VAL A 249 3.07 15.93 -9.50
N SER A 250 3.88 15.74 -10.53
CA SER A 250 3.51 16.08 -11.90
C SER A 250 2.24 15.36 -12.34
N LEU A 251 2.17 14.05 -12.08
CA LEU A 251 1.01 13.24 -12.44
C LEU A 251 -0.23 13.57 -11.60
N ILE A 252 -0.09 13.84 -10.30
CA ILE A 252 -1.17 14.33 -9.44
C ILE A 252 -1.74 15.65 -9.97
N ASN A 253 -0.87 16.58 -10.38
CA ASN A 253 -1.30 17.85 -10.96
C ASN A 253 -2.00 17.70 -12.32
N GLU A 254 -1.70 16.66 -13.07
CA GLU A 254 -2.40 16.32 -14.30
C GLU A 254 -3.81 15.81 -14.02
N TRP A 255 -3.94 14.87 -13.06
CA TRP A 255 -5.22 14.21 -12.75
C TRP A 255 -6.12 14.96 -11.78
N LYS A 256 -5.56 15.87 -10.94
CA LYS A 256 -6.32 16.69 -9.99
C LYS A 256 -7.35 15.89 -9.18
N PRO A 257 -6.93 14.84 -8.47
CA PRO A 257 -7.86 13.97 -7.75
C PRO A 257 -8.66 14.74 -6.70
N GLN A 258 -9.93 14.36 -6.50
CA GLN A 258 -10.78 14.92 -5.45
C GLN A 258 -10.43 14.35 -4.08
N ILE A 259 -9.88 13.12 -4.06
CA ILE A 259 -9.39 12.45 -2.84
C ILE A 259 -7.99 11.94 -3.12
N LEU A 260 -7.06 12.23 -2.19
CA LEU A 260 -5.73 11.65 -2.16
C LEU A 260 -5.52 10.98 -0.81
N VAL A 261 -5.21 9.70 -0.86
CA VAL A 261 -4.84 8.91 0.32
C VAL A 261 -3.36 8.59 0.24
N ASP A 262 -2.62 8.95 1.28
CA ASP A 262 -1.22 8.56 1.49
C ASP A 262 -1.18 7.55 2.65
N ALA A 263 -1.05 6.27 2.31
CA ALA A 263 -1.15 5.18 3.26
C ALA A 263 0.20 4.94 3.96
N HIS A 264 0.17 5.03 5.28
CA HIS A 264 1.31 4.86 6.18
C HIS A 264 1.10 3.75 7.19
N GLU A 265 2.19 3.32 7.81
CA GLU A 265 2.17 2.44 8.99
C GLU A 265 2.85 3.11 10.18
N MET A 266 2.45 2.67 11.37
CA MET A 266 3.05 3.06 12.64
C MET A 266 3.89 1.92 13.20
N GLY A 267 4.68 2.22 14.23
CA GLY A 267 5.34 1.18 15.02
C GLY A 267 4.32 0.25 15.69
N ALA A 268 4.66 -1.02 15.85
CA ALA A 268 3.77 -2.04 16.39
C ALA A 268 3.24 -1.74 17.81
N GLN A 269 3.92 -0.86 18.54
CA GLN A 269 3.54 -0.47 19.91
C GLN A 269 2.82 0.89 19.96
N ASP A 270 2.70 1.59 18.84
CA ASP A 270 1.98 2.85 18.76
C ASP A 270 0.47 2.62 18.82
N THR A 271 -0.24 3.43 19.58
CA THR A 271 -1.70 3.28 19.73
C THR A 271 -2.47 4.06 18.68
N PHE A 272 -1.97 5.21 18.23
CA PHE A 272 -2.51 6.03 17.15
C PHE A 272 -1.48 7.07 16.67
N MET A 273 -1.56 7.45 15.40
CA MET A 273 -0.52 8.25 14.75
C MET A 273 -0.47 9.70 15.21
N THR A 274 -1.61 10.29 15.57
CA THR A 274 -1.68 11.72 15.91
C THR A 274 -2.29 11.91 17.27
N GLY A 275 -1.57 12.63 18.13
CA GLY A 275 -2.17 13.25 19.31
C GLY A 275 -3.11 14.41 18.91
N PRO A 276 -3.85 14.99 19.86
CA PRO A 276 -4.61 16.21 19.59
C PRO A 276 -3.69 17.29 19.03
N ALA A 277 -4.22 18.11 18.14
CA ALA A 277 -3.48 19.23 17.56
C ALA A 277 -2.90 20.10 18.67
N ARG A 278 -1.64 20.48 18.52
CA ARG A 278 -0.97 21.35 19.51
C ARG A 278 -1.43 22.79 19.34
N GLU A 279 -1.60 23.49 20.46
CA GLU A 279 -1.85 24.92 20.44
C GLU A 279 -0.58 25.70 19.95
N PRO A 280 -0.75 26.79 19.19
CA PRO A 280 -2.02 27.36 18.74
C PRO A 280 -2.60 26.59 17.54
N ILE A 281 -3.88 26.21 17.63
CA ILE A 281 -4.60 25.61 16.51
C ILE A 281 -4.87 26.69 15.48
N ASN A 282 -4.60 26.42 14.20
CA ASN A 282 -4.97 27.33 13.13
C ASN A 282 -6.50 27.42 13.03
N LYS A 283 -7.05 28.58 13.38
CA LYS A 283 -8.50 28.80 13.42
C LYS A 283 -9.15 28.90 12.04
N ASN A 284 -8.35 28.84 10.97
CA ASN A 284 -8.83 28.89 9.60
C ASN A 284 -8.85 27.50 8.91
N MET A 285 -8.55 26.45 9.67
CA MET A 285 -8.71 25.06 9.23
C MET A 285 -9.90 24.42 9.91
#